data_a024388b28df1e3dcd09b8d3780fa093
#
_entry.id   a024388b28df1e3dcd09b8d3780fa093
#
_cell.length_a   1.000
_cell.length_b   1.000
_cell.length_c   1.000
_cell.angle_alpha   90.00
_cell.angle_beta   90.00
_cell.angle_gamma   90.00
#
_symmetry.space_group_name_H-M   'P 1'
#
loop_
_entity.id
_entity.type
_entity.pdbx_description
1 polymer ?
#
loop_
_entity_poly.entity_id
_entity_poly.type
_entity_poly.pdbx_seq_one_letter_code
_entity_poly.pdbx_strand_id
1 'polypeptide(L)'
;MPRSVGFLGASLVLILATVPVAVAEESNPSLVIAETVDDPLIVERSTDLDPLIEAASGLATLTLNRVEEVRRSLFDFGGFLRSVRARHRAATASLVAVNRLVADQVRSADRLRADYARSLDRLDEEDRVRLEEDARVLRNMSAVVRILASDDWVCPVDGTIKFYDSWHEIRPSGKSHQGVDLIGFRGARLRSPVDGRIEFYWDTVGGRSFSLRGDNGDYYFGTHLLRFGSPGRVKAGDPIGQVGSGGNATGNHLHFEYHPAGRGNQVNPYPIVDAHCGDRLPIDVPLDHAANAD
;
A
#
# COMPACT_ATOMS: atom_id res chain seq x y z
N MET A 1 49.70 11.54 -24.27
CA MET A 1 49.78 11.34 -22.83
C MET A 1 48.35 11.39 -22.30
N PRO A 2 47.71 10.31 -21.92
CA PRO A 2 46.37 10.34 -21.37
C PRO A 2 46.44 10.65 -19.87
N ARG A 3 45.64 11.61 -19.43
CA ARG A 3 45.45 11.95 -18.02
C ARG A 3 44.55 10.88 -17.37
N SER A 4 45.07 10.19 -16.38
CA SER A 4 44.35 9.30 -15.52
C SER A 4 43.37 10.10 -14.68
N VAL A 5 42.06 9.90 -14.89
CA VAL A 5 41.02 10.38 -14.02
C VAL A 5 40.83 9.35 -12.89
N GLY A 6 41.27 9.74 -11.70
CA GLY A 6 41.08 8.92 -10.51
C GLY A 6 39.61 8.80 -10.15
N PHE A 7 39.10 7.58 -10.14
CA PHE A 7 37.80 7.25 -9.61
C PHE A 7 37.80 7.35 -8.07
N LEU A 8 37.15 8.37 -7.52
CA LEU A 8 36.75 8.41 -6.12
C LEU A 8 35.50 7.56 -5.95
N GLY A 9 35.71 6.33 -5.51
CA GLY A 9 34.64 5.43 -5.25
C GLY A 9 34.01 5.70 -3.88
N ALA A 10 32.76 6.07 -3.86
CA ALA A 10 31.95 6.04 -2.66
C ALA A 10 31.56 4.60 -2.35
N SER A 11 32.02 4.08 -1.22
CA SER A 11 31.56 2.79 -0.68
C SER A 11 30.24 3.04 0.01
N LEU A 12 29.16 2.44 -0.50
CA LEU A 12 27.88 2.41 0.19
C LEU A 12 27.97 1.35 1.29
N VAL A 13 28.09 1.79 2.53
CA VAL A 13 27.98 0.92 3.71
C VAL A 13 26.50 0.92 4.10
N LEU A 14 25.83 -0.17 3.83
CA LEU A 14 24.47 -0.39 4.35
C LEU A 14 24.60 -0.85 5.80
N ILE A 15 24.51 0.09 6.75
CA ILE A 15 24.42 -0.26 8.16
C ILE A 15 22.96 -0.60 8.47
N LEU A 16 22.64 -1.88 8.46
CA LEU A 16 21.42 -2.37 9.07
C LEU A 16 21.57 -2.25 10.58
N ALA A 17 21.11 -1.12 11.15
CA ALA A 17 21.05 -0.97 12.58
C ALA A 17 20.07 -2.01 13.14
N THR A 18 20.58 -2.92 13.97
CA THR A 18 19.75 -3.84 14.76
C THR A 18 18.97 -3.02 15.78
N VAL A 19 17.65 -2.98 15.62
CA VAL A 19 16.76 -2.40 16.63
C VAL A 19 16.55 -3.47 17.70
N PRO A 20 17.00 -3.28 18.94
CA PRO A 20 16.70 -4.23 19.99
C PRO A 20 15.20 -4.17 20.32
N VAL A 21 14.47 -5.23 19.98
CA VAL A 21 13.11 -5.41 20.49
C VAL A 21 13.24 -6.04 21.88
N ALA A 22 13.11 -5.23 22.93
CA ALA A 22 12.95 -5.74 24.27
C ALA A 22 11.57 -6.41 24.37
N VAL A 23 11.56 -7.73 24.37
CA VAL A 23 10.38 -8.52 24.70
C VAL A 23 10.44 -8.84 26.17
N ALA A 24 9.47 -8.33 26.95
CA ALA A 24 9.24 -8.79 28.31
C ALA A 24 8.73 -10.24 28.24
N GLU A 25 9.44 -11.15 28.91
CA GLU A 25 9.03 -12.54 29.09
C GLU A 25 7.77 -12.62 29.93
N GLU A 26 6.66 -13.02 29.33
CA GLU A 26 5.60 -13.76 30.01
C GLU A 26 5.19 -14.94 29.14
N SER A 27 5.17 -16.09 29.75
CA SER A 27 4.99 -17.43 29.24
C SER A 27 3.78 -17.60 28.34
N ASN A 28 4.02 -17.71 27.01
CA ASN A 28 3.14 -18.41 26.06
C ASN A 28 3.87 -18.69 24.73
N PRO A 29 3.43 -19.65 23.90
CA PRO A 29 4.31 -20.41 23.04
C PRO A 29 5.00 -19.55 21.98
N SER A 30 6.30 -19.56 22.08
CA SER A 30 7.33 -19.42 21.06
C SER A 30 7.02 -18.54 19.86
N LEU A 31 7.13 -17.23 20.01
CA LEU A 31 7.62 -16.40 18.93
C LEU A 31 9.15 -16.54 18.93
N VAL A 32 9.67 -17.44 18.13
CA VAL A 32 11.11 -17.51 17.88
C VAL A 32 11.45 -16.28 17.03
N ILE A 33 11.88 -15.21 17.70
CA ILE A 33 12.53 -14.12 16.99
C ILE A 33 13.91 -14.67 16.60
N ALA A 34 14.13 -14.84 15.32
CA ALA A 34 15.44 -15.22 14.82
C ALA A 34 16.50 -14.27 15.38
N GLU A 35 17.50 -14.88 15.98
CA GLU A 35 18.67 -14.21 16.51
C GLU A 35 19.31 -13.27 15.48
N THR A 36 19.85 -12.20 15.98
CA THR A 36 20.66 -11.19 15.34
C THR A 36 21.47 -11.70 14.16
N VAL A 37 21.22 -11.13 13.00
CA VAL A 37 22.18 -11.25 11.88
C VAL A 37 23.39 -10.37 12.24
N ASP A 38 24.39 -11.00 12.84
CA ASP A 38 25.65 -10.37 13.26
C ASP A 38 26.66 -10.23 12.10
N ASP A 39 26.20 -10.10 10.87
CA ASP A 39 27.13 -9.97 9.75
C ASP A 39 26.80 -8.70 8.93
N PRO A 40 27.68 -7.67 8.95
CA PRO A 40 27.51 -6.54 8.07
C PRO A 40 27.77 -7.03 6.63
N LEU A 41 26.70 -7.08 5.81
CA LEU A 41 26.83 -7.29 4.37
C LEU A 41 27.67 -6.15 3.79
N ILE A 42 28.98 -6.41 3.67
CA ILE A 42 29.89 -5.57 2.88
C ILE A 42 29.58 -5.86 1.42
N VAL A 43 28.77 -5.03 0.83
CA VAL A 43 28.55 -5.09 -0.62
C VAL A 43 29.76 -4.44 -1.30
N GLU A 44 30.73 -5.27 -1.70
CA GLU A 44 31.77 -4.83 -2.61
C GLU A 44 31.14 -4.36 -3.92
N ARG A 45 31.66 -3.25 -4.43
CA ARG A 45 31.24 -2.56 -5.65
C ARG A 45 30.83 -3.50 -6.77
N SER A 46 29.56 -3.71 -6.92
CA SER A 46 28.94 -4.10 -8.17
C SER A 46 28.23 -2.87 -8.74
N THR A 47 28.43 -2.56 -9.99
CA THR A 47 27.61 -1.63 -10.78
C THR A 47 26.24 -2.23 -11.05
N ASP A 48 25.98 -3.41 -10.55
CA ASP A 48 24.75 -4.15 -10.64
C ASP A 48 23.84 -3.76 -9.48
N LEU A 49 22.70 -3.15 -9.81
CA LEU A 49 21.66 -2.74 -8.86
C LEU A 49 20.73 -3.89 -8.46
N ASP A 50 20.81 -5.01 -9.17
CA ASP A 50 19.95 -6.17 -8.92
C ASP A 50 20.04 -6.68 -7.47
N PRO A 51 21.23 -6.77 -6.81
CA PRO A 51 21.31 -7.16 -5.40
C PRO A 51 20.61 -6.18 -4.43
N LEU A 52 20.63 -4.88 -4.74
CA LEU A 52 19.97 -3.86 -3.92
C LEU A 52 18.45 -3.92 -4.09
N ILE A 53 17.98 -4.20 -5.29
CA ILE A 53 16.57 -4.38 -5.61
C ILE A 53 16.06 -5.67 -4.97
N GLU A 54 16.82 -6.74 -5.04
CA GLU A 54 16.51 -8.02 -4.40
C GLU A 54 16.49 -7.88 -2.88
N ALA A 55 17.45 -7.18 -2.29
CA ALA A 55 17.46 -6.88 -0.85
C ALA A 55 16.27 -6.01 -0.43
N ALA A 56 15.93 -4.98 -1.20
CA ALA A 56 14.78 -4.12 -0.95
C ALA A 56 13.45 -4.87 -1.10
N SER A 57 13.33 -5.71 -2.13
CA SER A 57 12.18 -6.58 -2.36
C SER A 57 12.04 -7.64 -1.26
N GLY A 58 13.15 -8.24 -0.83
CA GLY A 58 13.20 -9.17 0.29
C GLY A 58 12.75 -8.52 1.60
N LEU A 59 13.22 -7.30 1.89
CA LEU A 59 12.83 -6.55 3.07
C LEU A 59 11.32 -6.20 3.07
N ALA A 60 10.79 -5.78 1.93
CA ALA A 60 9.37 -5.51 1.77
C ALA A 60 8.51 -6.77 1.95
N THR A 61 8.95 -7.90 1.39
CA THR A 61 8.28 -9.20 1.55
C THR A 61 8.29 -9.65 3.00
N LEU A 62 9.42 -9.52 3.71
CA LEU A 62 9.53 -9.83 5.13
C LEU A 62 8.61 -8.95 5.97
N THR A 63 8.48 -7.68 5.61
CA THR A 63 7.60 -6.72 6.30
C THR A 63 6.13 -7.08 6.09
N LEU A 64 5.73 -7.37 4.86
CA LEU A 64 4.36 -7.80 4.52
C LEU A 64 4.01 -9.12 5.22
N ASN A 65 4.92 -10.09 5.23
CA ASN A 65 4.72 -11.34 5.93
C ASN A 65 4.56 -11.16 7.44
N ARG A 66 5.30 -10.21 8.03
CA ARG A 66 5.21 -9.90 9.46
C ARG A 66 3.91 -9.17 9.83
N VAL A 67 3.43 -8.28 8.97
CA VAL A 67 2.10 -7.65 9.08
C VAL A 67 1.01 -8.71 9.02
N GLU A 68 1.12 -9.64 8.09
CA GLU A 68 0.17 -10.74 7.92
C GLU A 68 0.18 -11.73 9.11
N GLU A 69 1.34 -11.99 9.69
CA GLU A 69 1.48 -12.81 10.90
C GLU A 69 0.86 -12.14 12.12
N VAL A 70 1.07 -10.83 12.29
CA VAL A 70 0.41 -10.02 13.31
C VAL A 70 -1.11 -10.05 13.11
N ARG A 71 -1.59 -9.91 11.88
CA ARG A 71 -3.01 -10.00 11.54
C ARG A 71 -3.61 -11.36 11.90
N ARG A 72 -2.93 -12.46 11.58
CA ARG A 72 -3.41 -13.82 11.96
C ARG A 72 -3.44 -14.04 13.46
N SER A 73 -2.51 -13.47 14.21
CA SER A 73 -2.47 -13.56 15.67
C SER A 73 -3.61 -12.78 16.34
N LEU A 74 -4.24 -11.83 15.64
CA LEU A 74 -5.33 -11.01 16.14
C LEU A 74 -6.72 -11.69 16.09
N PHE A 75 -6.83 -12.85 15.45
CA PHE A 75 -8.12 -13.53 15.25
C PHE A 75 -8.59 -14.47 16.39
N ASP A 76 -7.84 -14.62 17.47
CA ASP A 76 -8.22 -15.49 18.60
C ASP A 76 -8.86 -14.69 19.75
N PHE A 77 -10.12 -15.03 20.05
CA PHE A 77 -11.12 -14.23 20.78
C PHE A 77 -11.05 -14.25 22.33
N GLY A 78 -11.50 -13.21 22.93
CA GLY A 78 -12.22 -13.15 24.22
C GLY A 78 -11.47 -12.68 25.50
N GLY A 79 -10.29 -13.12 25.81
CA GLY A 79 -9.44 -12.68 26.95
C GLY A 79 -8.35 -11.70 26.52
N PHE A 80 -8.29 -11.54 25.30
CA PHE A 80 -7.20 -11.06 24.47
C PHE A 80 -7.20 -9.53 24.25
N LEU A 81 -8.37 -8.86 24.40
CA LEU A 81 -8.50 -7.44 24.02
C LEU A 81 -7.59 -6.47 24.80
N ARG A 82 -7.24 -6.77 26.04
CA ARG A 82 -6.29 -5.92 26.78
C ARG A 82 -4.83 -6.14 26.35
N SER A 83 -4.45 -7.39 26.07
CA SER A 83 -3.13 -7.73 25.53
C SER A 83 -3.02 -7.35 24.04
N VAL A 84 -4.15 -7.39 23.31
CA VAL A 84 -4.26 -6.97 21.91
C VAL A 84 -3.92 -5.49 21.74
N ARG A 85 -4.46 -4.59 22.58
CA ARG A 85 -4.13 -3.16 22.50
C ARG A 85 -2.65 -2.86 22.76
N ALA A 86 -2.01 -3.59 23.68
CA ALA A 86 -0.57 -3.43 23.92
C ALA A 86 0.27 -3.96 22.76
N ARG A 87 -0.12 -5.13 22.21
CA ARG A 87 0.52 -5.74 21.05
C ARG A 87 0.28 -4.92 19.78
N HIS A 88 -0.92 -4.38 19.59
CA HIS A 88 -1.24 -3.46 18.51
C HIS A 88 -0.34 -2.21 18.54
N ARG A 89 -0.19 -1.56 19.70
CA ARG A 89 0.74 -0.41 19.83
C ARG A 89 2.18 -0.79 19.51
N ALA A 90 2.64 -1.95 19.94
CA ALA A 90 4.00 -2.44 19.64
C ALA A 90 4.16 -2.75 18.15
N ALA A 91 3.16 -3.42 17.53
CA ALA A 91 3.15 -3.69 16.10
C ALA A 91 3.12 -2.40 15.27
N THR A 92 2.28 -1.43 15.65
CA THR A 92 2.22 -0.11 14.99
C THR A 92 3.55 0.63 15.12
N ALA A 93 4.20 0.60 16.31
CA ALA A 93 5.52 1.20 16.48
C ALA A 93 6.58 0.53 15.58
N SER A 94 6.53 -0.81 15.47
CA SER A 94 7.42 -1.56 14.56
C SER A 94 7.16 -1.22 13.11
N LEU A 95 5.89 -1.13 12.68
CA LEU A 95 5.51 -0.72 11.33
C LEU A 95 5.96 0.71 11.01
N VAL A 96 5.82 1.65 11.96
CA VAL A 96 6.34 3.01 11.81
C VAL A 96 7.86 3.02 11.66
N ALA A 97 8.57 2.19 12.44
CA ALA A 97 10.02 2.06 12.33
C ALA A 97 10.44 1.50 10.96
N VAL A 98 9.77 0.45 10.50
CA VAL A 98 10.00 -0.12 9.16
C VAL A 98 9.66 0.88 8.06
N ASN A 99 8.55 1.61 8.17
CA ASN A 99 8.19 2.63 7.20
C ASN A 99 9.25 3.75 7.13
N ARG A 100 9.81 4.16 8.29
CA ARG A 100 10.96 5.08 8.30
C ARG A 100 12.17 4.49 7.59
N LEU A 101 12.49 3.22 7.86
CA LEU A 101 13.61 2.54 7.21
C LEU A 101 13.42 2.46 5.69
N VAL A 102 12.23 2.05 5.23
CA VAL A 102 11.89 2.02 3.80
C VAL A 102 11.97 3.42 3.19
N ALA A 103 11.43 4.44 3.88
CA ALA A 103 11.54 5.83 3.42
C ALA A 103 12.98 6.33 3.38
N ASP A 104 13.85 5.90 4.29
CA ASP A 104 15.28 6.22 4.28
C ASP A 104 16.00 5.52 3.12
N GLN A 105 15.65 4.27 2.84
CA GLN A 105 16.17 3.52 1.69
C GLN A 105 15.75 4.17 0.36
N VAL A 106 14.48 4.58 0.24
CA VAL A 106 14.00 5.31 -0.94
C VAL A 106 14.75 6.63 -1.10
N ARG A 107 14.93 7.41 -0.02
CA ARG A 107 15.74 8.64 -0.06
C ARG A 107 17.20 8.38 -0.43
N SER A 108 17.78 7.28 0.02
CA SER A 108 19.15 6.88 -0.33
C SER A 108 19.25 6.46 -1.79
N ALA A 109 18.27 5.72 -2.31
CA ALA A 109 18.17 5.37 -3.73
C ALA A 109 17.99 6.63 -4.61
N ASP A 110 17.18 7.59 -4.19
CA ASP A 110 17.00 8.86 -4.90
C ASP A 110 18.28 9.72 -4.90
N ARG A 111 19.06 9.70 -3.81
CA ARG A 111 20.38 10.35 -3.76
C ARG A 111 21.38 9.67 -4.69
N LEU A 112 21.45 8.34 -4.63
CA LEU A 112 22.25 7.53 -5.55
C LEU A 112 21.86 7.83 -7.00
N ARG A 113 20.56 7.85 -7.29
CA ARG A 113 20.04 8.23 -8.61
C ARG A 113 20.47 9.64 -9.01
N ALA A 114 20.41 10.61 -8.10
CA ALA A 114 20.86 11.98 -8.36
C ALA A 114 22.38 12.05 -8.58
N ASP A 115 23.17 11.24 -7.85
CA ASP A 115 24.62 11.14 -8.02
C ASP A 115 24.97 10.42 -9.33
N TYR A 116 24.26 9.36 -9.67
CA TYR A 116 24.38 8.69 -10.97
C TYR A 116 23.91 9.57 -12.11
N ALA A 117 22.82 10.35 -11.96
CA ALA A 117 22.36 11.28 -12.98
C ALA A 117 23.44 12.32 -13.34
N ARG A 118 24.29 12.70 -12.37
CA ARG A 118 25.48 13.53 -12.61
C ARG A 118 26.63 12.80 -13.31
N SER A 119 26.62 11.46 -13.25
CA SER A 119 27.63 10.59 -13.93
C SER A 119 27.12 10.04 -15.27
N LEU A 120 25.85 10.32 -15.59
CA LEU A 120 25.04 9.64 -16.61
C LEU A 120 25.32 10.04 -18.06
N ASP A 121 26.26 10.93 -18.32
CA ASP A 121 26.75 11.15 -19.70
C ASP A 121 27.33 9.86 -20.33
N ARG A 122 27.32 8.74 -19.62
CA ARG A 122 27.93 7.46 -20.01
C ARG A 122 27.04 6.23 -19.95
N LEU A 123 25.80 6.34 -19.39
CA LEU A 123 24.86 5.22 -19.43
C LEU A 123 24.03 5.31 -20.70
N ASP A 124 23.76 4.15 -21.29
CA ASP A 124 22.87 4.10 -22.42
C ASP A 124 21.40 4.33 -21.99
N GLU A 125 20.52 4.53 -22.97
CA GLU A 125 19.12 4.86 -22.70
C GLU A 125 18.37 3.70 -22.04
N GLU A 126 18.79 2.47 -22.27
CA GLU A 126 18.19 1.26 -21.68
C GLU A 126 18.41 1.23 -20.16
N ASP A 127 19.64 1.51 -19.72
CA ASP A 127 19.99 1.59 -18.30
C ASP A 127 19.27 2.73 -17.57
N ARG A 128 19.05 3.86 -18.25
CA ARG A 128 18.24 4.97 -17.69
C ARG A 128 16.81 4.57 -17.44
N VAL A 129 16.17 3.97 -18.43
CA VAL A 129 14.77 3.52 -18.34
C VAL A 129 14.62 2.50 -17.21
N ARG A 130 15.55 1.56 -17.09
CA ARG A 130 15.55 0.56 -16.01
C ARG A 130 15.64 1.18 -14.63
N LEU A 131 16.56 2.12 -14.42
CA LEU A 131 16.73 2.84 -13.16
C LEU A 131 15.48 3.64 -12.76
N GLU A 132 14.80 4.25 -13.72
CA GLU A 132 13.58 5.00 -13.48
C GLU A 132 12.42 4.09 -13.07
N GLU A 133 12.31 2.93 -13.69
CA GLU A 133 11.32 1.92 -13.36
C GLU A 133 11.54 1.36 -11.95
N ASP A 134 12.76 0.99 -11.61
CA ASP A 134 13.13 0.48 -10.28
C ASP A 134 12.83 1.50 -9.18
N ALA A 135 13.16 2.77 -9.40
CA ALA A 135 12.83 3.85 -8.48
C ALA A 135 11.30 4.05 -8.33
N ARG A 136 10.53 3.82 -9.39
CA ARG A 136 9.08 3.86 -9.37
C ARG A 136 8.51 2.72 -8.51
N VAL A 137 8.99 1.50 -8.72
CA VAL A 137 8.56 0.32 -7.95
C VAL A 137 8.81 0.54 -6.46
N LEU A 138 10.01 0.99 -6.07
CA LEU A 138 10.37 1.27 -4.67
C LEU A 138 9.46 2.34 -4.03
N ARG A 139 9.14 3.41 -4.76
CA ARG A 139 8.21 4.44 -4.29
C ARG A 139 6.81 3.89 -4.06
N ASN A 140 6.32 3.06 -4.98
CA ASN A 140 5.01 2.44 -4.87
C ASN A 140 4.91 1.50 -3.67
N MET A 141 5.91 0.65 -3.47
CA MET A 141 5.99 -0.22 -2.31
C MET A 141 6.00 0.57 -0.99
N SER A 142 6.81 1.64 -0.92
CA SER A 142 6.85 2.51 0.26
C SER A 142 5.50 3.17 0.56
N ALA A 143 4.77 3.57 -0.47
CA ALA A 143 3.44 4.15 -0.32
C ALA A 143 2.42 3.14 0.22
N VAL A 144 2.41 1.92 -0.28
CA VAL A 144 1.54 0.83 0.24
C VAL A 144 1.87 0.53 1.69
N VAL A 145 3.15 0.35 2.04
CA VAL A 145 3.58 0.08 3.43
C VAL A 145 3.19 1.22 4.37
N ARG A 146 3.30 2.46 3.93
CA ARG A 146 2.88 3.64 4.72
C ARG A 146 1.40 3.58 5.07
N ILE A 147 0.53 3.23 4.11
CA ILE A 147 -0.91 3.11 4.35
C ILE A 147 -1.21 1.93 5.27
N LEU A 148 -0.59 0.77 5.04
CA LEU A 148 -0.77 -0.41 5.89
C LEU A 148 -0.40 -0.17 7.36
N ALA A 149 0.52 0.77 7.60
CA ALA A 149 0.96 1.17 8.94
C ALA A 149 0.14 2.33 9.53
N SER A 150 -0.83 2.89 8.79
CA SER A 150 -1.61 4.06 9.21
C SER A 150 -2.96 3.63 9.78
N ASP A 151 -3.30 4.14 10.96
CA ASP A 151 -4.65 4.00 11.52
C ASP A 151 -5.65 5.03 10.95
N ASP A 152 -5.17 5.99 10.15
CA ASP A 152 -5.97 7.09 9.61
C ASP A 152 -6.66 6.76 8.28
N TRP A 153 -6.28 5.64 7.64
CA TRP A 153 -6.91 5.23 6.40
C TRP A 153 -8.26 4.56 6.65
N VAL A 154 -9.30 5.04 5.99
CA VAL A 154 -10.69 4.60 6.22
C VAL A 154 -11.15 3.73 5.06
N CYS A 155 -11.82 2.61 5.37
CA CYS A 155 -12.47 1.79 4.36
C CYS A 155 -13.44 2.62 3.51
N PRO A 156 -13.34 2.60 2.17
CA PRO A 156 -14.13 3.48 1.32
C PRO A 156 -15.60 3.09 1.21
N VAL A 157 -16.01 1.95 1.72
CA VAL A 157 -17.40 1.50 1.78
C VAL A 157 -17.80 1.21 3.22
N ASP A 158 -18.90 1.80 3.66
CA ASP A 158 -19.46 1.65 5.00
C ASP A 158 -20.27 0.35 5.11
N GLY A 159 -20.19 -0.30 6.27
CA GLY A 159 -20.93 -1.52 6.58
C GLY A 159 -20.33 -2.80 5.99
N THR A 160 -21.15 -3.83 5.94
CA THR A 160 -20.72 -5.16 5.50
C THR A 160 -20.48 -5.22 4.00
N ILE A 161 -19.32 -5.65 3.61
CA ILE A 161 -18.87 -5.77 2.21
C ILE A 161 -18.29 -7.13 1.90
N LYS A 162 -18.18 -7.43 0.62
CA LYS A 162 -17.45 -8.56 0.08
C LYS A 162 -16.44 -8.08 -0.92
N PHE A 163 -15.28 -8.68 -0.94
CA PHE A 163 -14.25 -8.46 -1.95
C PHE A 163 -13.23 -9.58 -1.93
N TYR A 164 -12.48 -9.70 -2.98
CA TYR A 164 -11.32 -10.59 -3.12
C TYR A 164 -10.28 -9.90 -3.99
N ASP A 165 -9.10 -10.46 -4.08
CA ASP A 165 -8.05 -9.93 -4.95
C ASP A 165 -8.40 -10.17 -6.42
N SER A 166 -9.08 -9.20 -7.01
CA SER A 166 -9.50 -9.19 -8.41
C SER A 166 -8.56 -8.36 -9.31
N TRP A 167 -7.40 -7.98 -8.78
CA TRP A 167 -6.39 -7.24 -9.53
C TRP A 167 -5.92 -8.03 -10.76
N HIS A 168 -5.87 -7.36 -11.91
CA HIS A 168 -5.50 -7.92 -13.20
C HIS A 168 -6.40 -9.03 -13.76
N GLU A 169 -7.53 -9.34 -13.15
CA GLU A 169 -8.53 -10.19 -13.77
C GLU A 169 -8.96 -9.63 -15.12
N ILE A 170 -9.06 -10.51 -16.12
CA ILE A 170 -9.52 -10.12 -17.45
C ILE A 170 -11.04 -9.92 -17.44
N ARG A 171 -11.47 -8.72 -17.70
CA ARG A 171 -12.88 -8.35 -17.74
C ARG A 171 -13.52 -8.79 -19.08
N PRO A 172 -14.86 -8.90 -19.19
CA PRO A 172 -15.54 -9.24 -20.44
C PRO A 172 -15.17 -8.34 -21.63
N SER A 173 -14.74 -7.11 -21.36
CA SER A 173 -14.20 -6.17 -22.36
C SER A 173 -12.81 -6.53 -22.90
N GLY A 174 -12.17 -7.58 -22.39
CA GLY A 174 -10.79 -7.95 -22.68
C GLY A 174 -9.73 -7.10 -21.96
N LYS A 175 -10.14 -6.12 -21.15
CA LYS A 175 -9.21 -5.28 -20.38
C LYS A 175 -8.89 -5.91 -19.04
N SER A 176 -7.66 -5.73 -18.58
CA SER A 176 -7.21 -6.08 -17.24
C SER A 176 -7.86 -5.17 -16.20
N HIS A 177 -8.30 -5.72 -15.08
CA HIS A 177 -8.86 -5.00 -13.95
C HIS A 177 -7.78 -4.19 -13.22
N GLN A 178 -8.01 -2.90 -13.03
CA GLN A 178 -7.04 -1.97 -12.47
C GLN A 178 -7.37 -1.53 -11.04
N GLY A 179 -8.20 -2.28 -10.34
CA GLY A 179 -8.64 -1.97 -8.99
C GLY A 179 -9.10 -3.20 -8.22
N VAL A 180 -9.86 -2.97 -7.18
CA VAL A 180 -10.61 -3.97 -6.42
C VAL A 180 -12.09 -3.59 -6.42
N ASP A 181 -12.97 -4.60 -6.54
CA ASP A 181 -14.41 -4.41 -6.50
C ASP A 181 -14.95 -4.68 -5.10
N LEU A 182 -15.40 -3.64 -4.42
CA LEU A 182 -15.99 -3.70 -3.08
C LEU A 182 -17.51 -3.86 -3.23
N ILE A 183 -17.98 -5.09 -3.16
CA ILE A 183 -19.39 -5.44 -3.31
C ILE A 183 -20.12 -5.07 -2.03
N GLY A 184 -21.08 -4.18 -2.12
CA GLY A 184 -21.87 -3.69 -0.99
C GLY A 184 -23.34 -3.54 -1.35
N PHE A 185 -24.17 -3.16 -0.37
CA PHE A 185 -25.56 -2.86 -0.62
C PHE A 185 -25.74 -1.65 -1.53
N ARG A 186 -26.74 -1.69 -2.38
CA ARG A 186 -27.14 -0.51 -3.14
C ARG A 186 -27.53 0.63 -2.19
N GLY A 187 -26.84 1.75 -2.30
CA GLY A 187 -27.03 2.89 -1.42
C GLY A 187 -26.16 2.89 -0.16
N ALA A 188 -25.34 1.86 0.08
CA ALA A 188 -24.34 1.89 1.13
C ALA A 188 -23.47 3.14 0.99
N ARG A 189 -23.15 3.77 2.11
CA ARG A 189 -22.40 5.03 2.14
C ARG A 189 -20.96 4.80 1.68
N LEU A 190 -20.47 5.68 0.83
CA LEU A 190 -19.05 5.76 0.50
C LEU A 190 -18.39 6.81 1.39
N ARG A 191 -17.17 6.48 1.88
CA ARG A 191 -16.37 7.35 2.72
C ARG A 191 -15.05 7.70 2.04
N SER A 192 -14.55 8.89 2.31
CA SER A 192 -13.21 9.26 1.90
C SER A 192 -12.18 8.40 2.63
N PRO A 193 -11.27 7.71 1.93
CA PRO A 193 -10.24 6.92 2.58
C PRO A 193 -9.19 7.76 3.29
N VAL A 194 -8.99 9.01 2.87
CA VAL A 194 -7.98 9.93 3.39
C VAL A 194 -8.49 11.37 3.35
N ASP A 195 -7.79 12.28 4.03
CA ASP A 195 -7.94 13.72 3.83
C ASP A 195 -7.54 14.09 2.40
N GLY A 196 -8.29 15.02 1.77
CA GLY A 196 -7.92 15.42 0.41
C GLY A 196 -8.95 16.33 -0.27
N ARG A 197 -8.86 16.38 -1.58
CA ARG A 197 -9.80 17.10 -2.45
C ARG A 197 -10.45 16.15 -3.42
N ILE A 198 -11.79 16.08 -3.38
CA ILE A 198 -12.60 15.19 -4.22
C ILE A 198 -13.31 15.98 -5.32
N GLU A 199 -13.36 15.37 -6.49
CA GLU A 199 -14.12 15.81 -7.66
C GLU A 199 -15.00 14.66 -8.16
N PHE A 200 -16.17 15.00 -8.73
CA PHE A 200 -17.11 14.03 -9.28
C PHE A 200 -17.32 14.30 -10.75
N TYR A 201 -17.50 13.25 -11.52
CA TYR A 201 -17.74 13.35 -12.95
C TYR A 201 -18.45 12.10 -13.47
N TRP A 202 -18.89 12.18 -14.71
CA TRP A 202 -19.48 11.05 -15.40
C TRP A 202 -18.41 10.38 -16.27
N ASP A 203 -18.05 9.15 -15.92
CA ASP A 203 -17.15 8.31 -16.73
C ASP A 203 -17.96 7.53 -17.77
N THR A 204 -17.42 7.40 -18.98
CA THR A 204 -18.12 6.74 -20.10
C THR A 204 -18.30 5.25 -19.90
N VAL A 205 -17.44 4.61 -19.10
CA VAL A 205 -17.47 3.18 -18.79
C VAL A 205 -18.09 2.93 -17.43
N GLY A 206 -17.57 3.61 -16.42
CA GLY A 206 -17.95 3.39 -15.02
C GLY A 206 -19.20 4.14 -14.58
N GLY A 207 -19.72 5.09 -15.35
CA GLY A 207 -20.84 5.92 -14.94
C GLY A 207 -20.43 7.01 -13.96
N ARG A 208 -21.19 7.17 -12.85
CA ARG A 208 -20.83 8.14 -11.81
C ARG A 208 -19.55 7.74 -11.10
N SER A 209 -18.57 8.64 -11.11
CA SER A 209 -17.22 8.39 -10.63
C SER A 209 -16.71 9.55 -9.79
N PHE A 210 -15.76 9.26 -8.90
CA PHE A 210 -15.00 10.28 -8.22
C PHE A 210 -13.51 10.15 -8.48
N SER A 211 -12.83 11.26 -8.34
CA SER A 211 -11.37 11.31 -8.17
C SER A 211 -11.05 12.04 -6.88
N LEU A 212 -10.20 11.46 -6.06
CA LEU A 212 -9.73 12.04 -4.82
C LEU A 212 -8.21 12.23 -4.88
N ARG A 213 -7.75 13.46 -4.74
CA ARG A 213 -6.33 13.78 -4.53
C ARG A 213 -6.11 13.89 -3.04
N GLY A 214 -5.45 12.88 -2.48
CA GLY A 214 -5.09 12.83 -1.07
C GLY A 214 -4.02 13.86 -0.71
N ASP A 215 -4.09 14.38 0.51
CA ASP A 215 -3.05 15.27 1.06
C ASP A 215 -1.71 14.54 1.26
N ASN A 216 -1.75 13.20 1.27
CA ASN A 216 -0.57 12.34 1.26
C ASN A 216 0.14 12.27 -0.11
N GLY A 217 -0.37 12.96 -1.14
CA GLY A 217 0.16 12.98 -2.50
C GLY A 217 -0.32 11.84 -3.40
N ASP A 218 -1.12 10.93 -2.88
CA ASP A 218 -1.68 9.81 -3.61
C ASP A 218 -3.01 10.19 -4.30
N TYR A 219 -3.40 9.37 -5.27
CA TYR A 219 -4.66 9.55 -5.98
C TYR A 219 -5.52 8.30 -5.85
N TYR A 220 -6.81 8.52 -5.64
CA TYR A 220 -7.80 7.47 -5.50
C TYR A 220 -8.92 7.69 -6.51
N PHE A 221 -9.37 6.62 -7.13
CA PHE A 221 -10.47 6.64 -8.07
C PHE A 221 -11.53 5.63 -7.64
N GLY A 222 -12.80 6.01 -7.83
CA GLY A 222 -13.91 5.08 -7.62
C GLY A 222 -15.04 5.34 -8.58
N THR A 223 -15.75 4.27 -8.96
CA THR A 223 -16.82 4.34 -9.94
C THR A 223 -18.00 3.44 -9.61
N HIS A 224 -19.04 3.46 -10.47
CA HIS A 224 -20.34 2.80 -10.34
C HIS A 224 -21.27 3.39 -9.25
N LEU A 225 -21.03 4.64 -8.86
CA LEU A 225 -21.80 5.29 -7.80
C LEU A 225 -23.30 5.40 -8.15
N LEU A 226 -24.12 5.25 -7.15
CA LEU A 226 -25.56 5.54 -7.21
C LEU A 226 -25.80 7.06 -7.18
N ARG A 227 -25.09 7.76 -6.29
CA ARG A 227 -25.19 9.21 -6.10
C ARG A 227 -23.81 9.79 -5.78
N PHE A 228 -23.58 11.01 -6.20
CA PHE A 228 -22.46 11.82 -5.79
C PHE A 228 -22.65 12.38 -4.40
N GLY A 229 -21.54 12.58 -3.67
CA GLY A 229 -21.47 13.47 -2.53
C GLY A 229 -21.22 14.92 -2.95
N SER A 230 -20.69 15.73 -2.04
CA SER A 230 -20.31 17.11 -2.31
C SER A 230 -18.86 17.20 -2.76
N PRO A 231 -18.55 17.90 -3.87
CA PRO A 231 -17.17 18.09 -4.28
C PRO A 231 -16.44 19.07 -3.35
N GLY A 232 -15.12 18.99 -3.34
CA GLY A 232 -14.27 19.93 -2.58
C GLY A 232 -13.36 19.24 -1.58
N ARG A 233 -13.07 19.89 -0.47
CA ARG A 233 -12.26 19.33 0.63
C ARG A 233 -13.06 18.30 1.39
N VAL A 234 -12.40 17.19 1.71
CA VAL A 234 -12.93 16.10 2.53
C VAL A 234 -11.89 15.66 3.56
N LYS A 235 -12.38 15.12 4.67
CA LYS A 235 -11.59 14.42 5.67
C LYS A 235 -11.75 12.92 5.50
N ALA A 236 -10.78 12.15 5.98
CA ALA A 236 -10.92 10.70 6.12
C ALA A 236 -12.22 10.38 6.86
N GLY A 237 -13.03 9.48 6.30
CA GLY A 237 -14.33 9.11 6.84
C GLY A 237 -15.51 9.99 6.41
N ASP A 238 -15.30 11.13 5.77
CA ASP A 238 -16.40 11.96 5.26
C ASP A 238 -17.21 11.21 4.19
N PRO A 239 -18.56 11.42 4.16
CA PRO A 239 -19.40 10.80 3.16
C PRO A 239 -19.16 11.40 1.78
N ILE A 240 -18.80 10.56 0.80
CA ILE A 240 -18.47 10.97 -0.56
C ILE A 240 -19.41 10.42 -1.63
N GLY A 241 -20.48 9.71 -1.24
CA GLY A 241 -21.44 9.17 -2.20
C GLY A 241 -22.09 7.90 -1.71
N GLN A 242 -22.64 7.14 -2.63
CA GLN A 242 -23.32 5.87 -2.34
C GLN A 242 -22.97 4.81 -3.39
N VAL A 243 -22.85 3.55 -2.93
CA VAL A 243 -22.66 2.38 -3.78
C VAL A 243 -23.82 2.22 -4.75
N GLY A 244 -23.53 1.98 -5.99
CA GLY A 244 -24.50 1.71 -7.05
C GLY A 244 -24.04 0.63 -8.01
N SER A 245 -24.61 0.66 -9.21
CA SER A 245 -24.30 -0.21 -10.32
C SER A 245 -24.34 0.57 -11.65
N GLY A 246 -23.85 1.81 -11.62
CA GLY A 246 -23.80 2.67 -12.81
C GLY A 246 -22.81 2.17 -13.86
N GLY A 247 -22.96 2.62 -15.09
CA GLY A 247 -22.07 2.23 -16.19
C GLY A 247 -22.17 0.76 -16.55
N ASN A 248 -21.04 0.10 -16.71
CA ASN A 248 -20.95 -1.31 -17.13
C ASN A 248 -20.94 -2.32 -15.96
N ALA A 249 -21.31 -1.89 -14.75
CA ALA A 249 -21.37 -2.78 -13.59
C ALA A 249 -22.49 -3.83 -13.74
N THR A 250 -22.21 -5.07 -13.36
CA THR A 250 -23.18 -6.18 -13.34
C THR A 250 -23.90 -6.32 -12.01
N GLY A 251 -23.47 -5.61 -10.96
CA GLY A 251 -24.03 -5.64 -9.60
C GLY A 251 -23.60 -4.43 -8.81
N ASN A 252 -24.15 -4.30 -7.59
CA ASN A 252 -23.81 -3.17 -6.73
C ASN A 252 -22.42 -3.33 -6.14
N HIS A 253 -21.51 -2.44 -6.49
CA HIS A 253 -20.15 -2.38 -5.93
C HIS A 253 -19.53 -0.99 -6.12
N LEU A 254 -18.48 -0.73 -5.38
CA LEU A 254 -17.51 0.30 -5.68
C LEU A 254 -16.32 -0.37 -6.38
N HIS A 255 -16.05 -0.05 -7.62
CA HIS A 255 -14.73 -0.27 -8.20
C HIS A 255 -13.78 0.78 -7.63
N PHE A 256 -12.68 0.35 -7.02
CA PHE A 256 -11.76 1.23 -6.30
C PHE A 256 -10.33 1.03 -6.78
N GLU A 257 -9.67 2.14 -7.14
CA GLU A 257 -8.27 2.16 -7.55
C GLU A 257 -7.43 3.02 -6.61
N TYR A 258 -6.19 2.63 -6.41
CA TYR A 258 -5.17 3.35 -5.68
C TYR A 258 -3.96 3.62 -6.57
N HIS A 259 -3.52 4.88 -6.61
CA HIS A 259 -2.40 5.34 -7.42
C HIS A 259 -1.40 6.09 -6.55
N PRO A 260 -0.31 5.46 -6.11
CA PRO A 260 0.77 6.14 -5.38
C PRO A 260 1.36 7.30 -6.17
N ALA A 261 1.62 8.41 -5.50
CA ALA A 261 2.24 9.60 -6.09
C ALA A 261 1.49 10.21 -7.29
N GLY A 262 0.18 9.89 -7.43
CA GLY A 262 -0.67 10.54 -8.42
C GLY A 262 -1.26 9.62 -9.49
N ARG A 263 -2.15 10.18 -10.30
CA ARG A 263 -2.94 9.48 -11.31
C ARG A 263 -2.07 8.79 -12.35
N GLY A 264 -2.46 7.58 -12.75
CA GLY A 264 -1.82 6.80 -13.82
C GLY A 264 -0.73 5.85 -13.32
N ASN A 265 -0.53 5.77 -12.01
CA ASN A 265 0.43 4.87 -11.38
C ASN A 265 -0.30 3.87 -10.47
N GLN A 266 -1.35 3.25 -10.98
CA GLN A 266 -2.16 2.31 -10.21
C GLN A 266 -1.37 1.08 -9.79
N VAL A 267 -1.63 0.66 -8.56
CA VAL A 267 -1.11 -0.59 -7.98
C VAL A 267 -2.25 -1.38 -7.38
N ASN A 268 -2.04 -2.66 -7.11
CA ASN A 268 -3.04 -3.49 -6.47
C ASN A 268 -3.51 -2.88 -5.14
N PRO A 269 -4.78 -2.44 -5.01
CA PRO A 269 -5.28 -1.86 -3.77
C PRO A 269 -5.72 -2.92 -2.74
N TYR A 270 -5.81 -4.20 -3.14
CA TYR A 270 -6.33 -5.27 -2.29
C TYR A 270 -5.63 -5.36 -0.92
N PRO A 271 -4.29 -5.31 -0.79
CA PRO A 271 -3.64 -5.40 0.52
C PRO A 271 -4.08 -4.30 1.49
N ILE A 272 -4.28 -3.07 0.97
CA ILE A 272 -4.72 -1.93 1.78
C ILE A 272 -6.18 -2.13 2.23
N VAL A 273 -7.05 -2.49 1.29
CA VAL A 273 -8.47 -2.72 1.58
C VAL A 273 -8.65 -3.88 2.55
N ASP A 274 -7.92 -4.98 2.37
CA ASP A 274 -7.97 -6.15 3.24
C ASP A 274 -7.52 -5.85 4.68
N ALA A 275 -6.55 -4.93 4.83
CA ALA A 275 -6.06 -4.53 6.14
C ALA A 275 -7.02 -3.60 6.90
N HIS A 276 -7.79 -2.76 6.20
CA HIS A 276 -8.55 -1.67 6.82
C HIS A 276 -10.07 -1.85 6.75
N CYS A 277 -10.59 -2.73 5.90
CA CYS A 277 -12.02 -3.00 5.80
C CYS A 277 -12.39 -4.21 6.66
N GLY A 278 -12.87 -3.96 7.89
CA GLY A 278 -13.05 -4.99 8.92
C GLY A 278 -14.27 -5.89 8.74
N ASP A 279 -15.39 -5.37 8.22
CA ASP A 279 -16.67 -6.08 8.15
C ASP A 279 -16.85 -6.83 6.83
N ARG A 280 -15.95 -7.80 6.61
CA ARG A 280 -15.90 -8.60 5.39
C ARG A 280 -16.66 -9.92 5.53
N LEU A 281 -17.60 -10.18 4.63
CA LEU A 281 -18.21 -11.49 4.45
C LEU A 281 -17.42 -12.31 3.40
N PRO A 282 -17.40 -13.65 3.51
CA PRO A 282 -16.98 -14.52 2.43
C PRO A 282 -17.75 -14.23 1.14
N ILE A 283 -17.12 -14.42 -0.02
CA ILE A 283 -17.72 -14.04 -1.30
C ILE A 283 -18.98 -14.82 -1.64
N ASP A 284 -19.12 -16.03 -1.16
CA ASP A 284 -20.24 -16.96 -1.34
C ASP A 284 -21.41 -16.70 -0.35
N VAL A 285 -21.19 -15.94 0.73
CA VAL A 285 -22.25 -15.60 1.68
C VAL A 285 -23.13 -14.49 1.14
N PRO A 286 -24.46 -14.60 1.10
CA PRO A 286 -25.33 -13.48 0.70
C PRO A 286 -25.16 -12.24 1.57
N LEU A 287 -25.26 -11.05 0.99
CA LEU A 287 -25.40 -9.82 1.76
C LEU A 287 -26.80 -9.77 2.36
N ASP A 288 -26.89 -9.71 3.69
CA ASP A 288 -28.16 -9.58 4.39
C ASP A 288 -28.46 -8.11 4.68
N HIS A 289 -29.62 -7.61 4.22
CA HIS A 289 -30.03 -6.23 4.42
C HIS A 289 -30.27 -5.86 5.89
N ALA A 290 -30.53 -6.84 6.75
CA ALA A 290 -30.79 -6.61 8.17
C ALA A 290 -29.52 -6.20 8.95
N ALA A 291 -28.34 -6.54 8.46
CA ALA A 291 -27.05 -6.26 9.13
C ALA A 291 -26.58 -4.80 9.00
N ASN A 292 -27.25 -3.96 8.19
CA ASN A 292 -26.86 -2.57 7.93
C ASN A 292 -27.95 -1.55 8.30
N ALA A 293 -28.83 -1.88 9.23
CA ALA A 293 -29.95 -1.03 9.64
C ALA A 293 -29.67 -0.16 10.89
N ASP A 294 -28.38 -0.05 11.33
CA ASP A 294 -27.97 0.80 12.45
C ASP A 294 -27.28 2.07 11.99
#